data_ff027664d2406b5577d8f6e6521b86d4
#
_entry.id   ff027664d2406b5577d8f6e6521b86d4
#
_cell.length_a   1.000
_cell.length_b   1.000
_cell.length_c   1.000
_cell.angle_alpha   90.00
_cell.angle_beta   90.00
_cell.angle_gamma   90.00
#
_symmetry.space_group_name_H-M   'P 1'
#
loop_
_entity.id
_entity.type
_entity.pdbx_description
1 polymer ?
#
loop_
_entity_poly.entity_id
_entity_poly.type
_entity_poly.pdbx_seq_one_letter_code
_entity_poly.pdbx_strand_id
1 'polypeptide(L)'
;MENNVFKVVLLQALPASGKSEVRNFMANIEPERLKKEFHIGENLQLDDFPYVHMMRRIDNELEAMGQARLFYPGEEPFIDGRDWGTLCCLLNEDYHDLLNRNVQKPDSCAQLLFDRYDRAGQIVGIAPRLGKLPEEIRKKLAEKLEAEAAAMLKEKQDAYPDSFDGKTIIIECARGGPDGASMPLTGSDGYQYSLPMFCPEILENAHGGQRRKDHQ
;
A
#
# COMPACT_ATOMS: atom_id res chain seq x y z
N MET A 1 -28.48 -14.56 -6.30
CA MET A 1 -28.08 -14.67 -4.88
C MET A 1 -27.21 -13.45 -4.61
N GLU A 2 -27.63 -12.58 -3.70
CA GLU A 2 -26.80 -11.42 -3.33
C GLU A 2 -25.46 -11.92 -2.78
N ASN A 3 -24.38 -11.34 -3.29
CA ASN A 3 -23.04 -11.60 -2.78
C ASN A 3 -22.96 -11.08 -1.33
N ASN A 4 -23.15 -11.97 -0.36
CA ASN A 4 -23.14 -11.64 1.06
C ASN A 4 -21.70 -11.58 1.63
N VAL A 5 -20.79 -10.94 0.89
CA VAL A 5 -19.40 -10.72 1.33
C VAL A 5 -19.05 -9.24 1.26
N PHE A 6 -18.18 -8.81 2.16
CA PHE A 6 -17.60 -7.47 2.10
C PHE A 6 -16.76 -7.33 0.82
N LYS A 7 -16.90 -6.21 0.14
CA LYS A 7 -16.06 -5.90 -1.03
C LYS A 7 -14.65 -5.53 -0.63
N VAL A 8 -14.51 -4.78 0.47
CA VAL A 8 -13.22 -4.35 1.01
C VAL A 8 -13.19 -4.57 2.51
N VAL A 9 -12.05 -5.07 3.01
CA VAL A 9 -11.70 -5.10 4.43
C VAL A 9 -10.40 -4.35 4.61
N LEU A 10 -10.42 -3.31 5.43
CA LEU A 10 -9.25 -2.48 5.71
C LEU A 10 -8.63 -2.89 7.05
N LEU A 11 -7.44 -3.47 7.01
CA LEU A 11 -6.63 -3.83 8.18
C LEU A 11 -5.62 -2.70 8.44
N GLN A 12 -6.00 -1.81 9.33
CA GLN A 12 -5.18 -0.64 9.63
C GLN A 12 -4.87 -0.54 11.11
N ALA A 13 -3.58 -0.57 11.43
CA ALA A 13 -3.10 -0.48 12.81
C ALA A 13 -1.63 -0.03 12.83
N LEU A 14 -1.05 0.10 14.01
CA LEU A 14 0.38 0.37 14.18
C LEU A 14 1.24 -0.75 13.54
N PRO A 15 2.49 -0.45 13.14
CA PRO A 15 3.46 -1.48 12.79
C PRO A 15 3.55 -2.55 13.89
N ALA A 16 3.82 -3.79 13.50
CA ALA A 16 3.95 -4.93 14.41
C ALA A 16 2.74 -5.20 15.35
N SER A 17 1.55 -4.71 15.03
CA SER A 17 0.33 -4.87 15.85
C SER A 17 -0.44 -6.17 15.59
N GLY A 18 0.09 -7.08 14.78
CA GLY A 18 -0.55 -8.38 14.50
C GLY A 18 -1.50 -8.38 13.30
N LYS A 19 -1.47 -7.38 12.41
CA LYS A 19 -2.28 -7.39 11.16
C LYS A 19 -2.04 -8.65 10.34
N SER A 20 -0.78 -9.03 10.15
CA SER A 20 -0.41 -10.24 9.40
C SER A 20 -0.92 -11.52 10.06
N GLU A 21 -1.05 -11.56 11.41
CA GLU A 21 -1.67 -12.69 12.09
C GLU A 21 -3.17 -12.80 11.77
N VAL A 22 -3.86 -11.67 11.62
CA VAL A 22 -5.26 -11.66 11.16
C VAL A 22 -5.37 -12.22 9.74
N ARG A 23 -4.47 -11.85 8.84
CA ARG A 23 -4.42 -12.43 7.49
C ARG A 23 -4.15 -13.94 7.52
N ASN A 24 -3.17 -14.36 8.30
CA ASN A 24 -2.84 -15.78 8.47
C ASN A 24 -4.04 -16.57 9.04
N PHE A 25 -4.73 -16.00 10.01
CA PHE A 25 -5.96 -16.59 10.54
C PHE A 25 -7.00 -16.78 9.45
N MET A 26 -7.28 -15.74 8.67
CA MET A 26 -8.24 -15.82 7.55
C MET A 26 -7.83 -16.84 6.47
N ALA A 27 -6.54 -16.93 6.16
CA ALA A 27 -6.02 -17.88 5.18
C ALA A 27 -6.13 -19.35 5.63
N ASN A 28 -6.22 -19.61 6.94
CA ASN A 28 -6.30 -20.96 7.51
C ASN A 28 -7.74 -21.39 7.88
N ILE A 29 -8.73 -20.52 7.67
CA ILE A 29 -10.15 -20.88 7.86
C ILE A 29 -10.69 -21.51 6.57
N GLU A 30 -11.55 -22.52 6.72
CA GLU A 30 -12.33 -23.07 5.61
C GLU A 30 -13.07 -21.95 4.86
N PRO A 31 -12.95 -21.86 3.51
CA PRO A 31 -13.54 -20.75 2.72
C PRO A 31 -15.04 -20.56 2.94
N GLU A 32 -15.81 -21.64 3.03
CA GLU A 32 -17.26 -21.57 3.26
C GLU A 32 -17.59 -21.03 4.66
N ARG A 33 -16.77 -21.36 5.66
CA ARG A 33 -16.89 -20.83 7.00
C ARG A 33 -16.52 -19.37 7.06
N LEU A 34 -15.43 -18.97 6.38
CA LEU A 34 -14.97 -17.58 6.27
C LEU A 34 -16.08 -16.70 5.66
N LYS A 35 -16.70 -17.18 4.58
CA LYS A 35 -17.80 -16.51 3.91
C LYS A 35 -19.06 -16.44 4.76
N LYS A 36 -19.43 -17.53 5.44
CA LYS A 36 -20.68 -17.63 6.20
C LYS A 36 -20.62 -16.87 7.53
N GLU A 37 -19.50 -16.98 8.25
CA GLU A 37 -19.38 -16.42 9.62
C GLU A 37 -18.77 -15.00 9.60
N PHE A 38 -17.89 -14.70 8.65
CA PHE A 38 -17.15 -13.43 8.60
C PHE A 38 -17.52 -12.55 7.40
N HIS A 39 -18.34 -13.05 6.48
CA HIS A 39 -18.70 -12.35 5.23
C HIS A 39 -17.48 -11.94 4.39
N ILE A 40 -16.42 -12.75 4.43
CA ILE A 40 -15.19 -12.56 3.67
C ILE A 40 -15.15 -13.63 2.58
N GLY A 41 -15.02 -13.19 1.33
CA GLY A 41 -14.89 -14.06 0.17
C GLY A 41 -13.46 -14.48 -0.12
N GLU A 42 -13.23 -14.97 -1.32
CA GLU A 42 -11.86 -15.22 -1.81
C GLU A 42 -11.03 -13.93 -1.73
N ASN A 43 -9.86 -14.02 -1.11
CA ASN A 43 -9.08 -12.83 -0.74
C ASN A 43 -8.20 -12.34 -1.90
N LEU A 44 -8.31 -11.05 -2.21
CA LEU A 44 -7.34 -10.29 -2.98
C LEU A 44 -6.62 -9.36 -2.02
N GLN A 45 -5.28 -9.36 -2.01
CA GLN A 45 -4.52 -8.62 -1.02
C GLN A 45 -3.77 -7.44 -1.64
N LEU A 46 -3.88 -6.28 -0.97
CA LEU A 46 -3.05 -5.10 -1.19
C LEU A 46 -2.31 -4.80 0.11
N ASP A 47 -0.99 -4.66 0.04
CA ASP A 47 -0.11 -4.59 1.20
C ASP A 47 0.94 -3.49 0.99
N ASP A 48 1.23 -2.74 2.04
CA ASP A 48 2.26 -1.70 2.03
C ASP A 48 3.69 -2.28 2.13
N PHE A 49 3.84 -3.53 2.57
CA PHE A 49 5.14 -4.17 2.79
C PHE A 49 6.05 -4.20 1.56
N PRO A 50 5.58 -4.53 0.34
CA PRO A 50 6.45 -4.49 -0.84
C PRO A 50 7.08 -3.11 -1.09
N TYR A 51 6.33 -2.05 -0.82
CA TYR A 51 6.84 -0.68 -0.92
C TYR A 51 7.86 -0.37 0.16
N VAL A 52 7.57 -0.74 1.41
CA VAL A 52 8.51 -0.59 2.54
C VAL A 52 9.82 -1.33 2.24
N HIS A 53 9.74 -2.56 1.73
CA HIS A 53 10.90 -3.34 1.32
C HIS A 53 11.72 -2.61 0.25
N MET A 54 11.08 -2.14 -0.82
CA MET A 54 11.77 -1.43 -1.91
C MET A 54 12.36 -0.09 -1.48
N MET A 55 11.70 0.65 -0.57
CA MET A 55 12.29 1.86 0.03
C MET A 55 13.61 1.55 0.74
N ARG A 56 13.68 0.47 1.52
CA ARG A 56 14.92 0.02 2.17
C ARG A 56 15.97 -0.44 1.16
N ARG A 57 15.57 -1.13 0.11
CA ARG A 57 16.46 -1.55 -0.98
C ARG A 57 17.07 -0.34 -1.69
N ILE A 58 16.26 0.68 -2.00
CA ILE A 58 16.71 1.96 -2.58
C ILE A 58 17.77 2.59 -1.69
N ASP A 59 17.50 2.72 -0.40
CA ASP A 59 18.42 3.34 0.56
C ASP A 59 19.75 2.57 0.67
N ASN A 60 19.71 1.25 0.70
CA ASN A 60 20.91 0.42 0.77
C ASN A 60 21.78 0.56 -0.50
N GLU A 61 21.16 0.62 -1.67
CA GLU A 61 21.90 0.83 -2.92
C GLU A 61 22.46 2.26 -3.05
N LEU A 62 21.72 3.25 -2.57
CA LEU A 62 22.20 4.64 -2.51
C LEU A 62 23.42 4.74 -1.59
N GLU A 63 23.33 4.17 -0.39
CA GLU A 63 24.47 4.15 0.56
C GLU A 63 25.68 3.44 -0.02
N ALA A 64 25.50 2.30 -0.70
CA ALA A 64 26.56 1.58 -1.40
C ALA A 64 27.21 2.41 -2.53
N MET A 65 26.50 3.39 -3.07
CA MET A 65 27.01 4.36 -4.06
C MET A 65 27.54 5.65 -3.43
N GLY A 66 27.66 5.71 -2.10
CA GLY A 66 28.11 6.90 -1.37
C GLY A 66 27.12 8.05 -1.36
N GLN A 67 25.82 7.76 -1.60
CA GLN A 67 24.74 8.73 -1.57
C GLN A 67 24.01 8.69 -0.21
N ALA A 68 23.30 9.78 0.11
CA ALA A 68 22.46 9.84 1.30
C ALA A 68 21.24 8.91 1.14
N ARG A 69 20.80 8.31 2.24
CA ARG A 69 19.52 7.59 2.33
C ARG A 69 18.37 8.56 2.17
N LEU A 70 17.26 8.13 1.60
CA LEU A 70 16.09 8.95 1.29
C LEU A 70 14.89 8.68 2.20
N PHE A 71 14.72 7.43 2.66
CA PHE A 71 13.53 6.97 3.37
C PHE A 71 13.80 6.63 4.82
N TYR A 72 14.87 5.88 5.10
CA TYR A 72 15.21 5.39 6.44
C TYR A 72 16.63 5.75 6.83
N PRO A 73 16.84 6.27 8.05
CA PRO A 73 18.19 6.59 8.52
C PRO A 73 19.02 5.33 8.89
N GLY A 74 18.38 4.16 8.91
CA GLY A 74 18.91 2.86 9.29
C GLY A 74 17.78 1.92 9.66
N GLU A 75 17.82 1.30 10.83
CA GLU A 75 16.72 0.49 11.37
C GLU A 75 15.57 1.34 11.96
N GLU A 76 15.82 2.61 12.16
CA GLU A 76 14.87 3.59 12.70
C GLU A 76 13.67 3.82 11.77
N PRO A 77 12.59 4.47 12.28
CA PRO A 77 11.45 4.91 11.46
C PRO A 77 11.85 5.84 10.31
N PHE A 78 10.89 6.16 9.45
CA PHE A 78 11.10 7.06 8.31
C PHE A 78 11.83 8.36 8.69
N ILE A 79 12.75 8.80 7.81
CA ILE A 79 13.38 10.13 7.89
C ILE A 79 12.31 11.23 7.87
N ASP A 80 11.28 11.04 7.06
CA ASP A 80 10.13 11.93 6.97
C ASP A 80 8.86 11.15 7.30
N GLY A 81 8.22 11.47 8.42
CA GLY A 81 7.00 10.78 8.89
C GLY A 81 5.83 10.86 7.91
N ARG A 82 5.86 11.79 6.94
CA ARG A 82 4.85 11.87 5.86
C ARG A 82 4.90 10.66 4.92
N ASP A 83 5.98 9.87 4.93
CA ASP A 83 6.05 8.63 4.14
C ASP A 83 5.00 7.58 4.55
N TRP A 84 4.44 7.67 5.75
CA TRP A 84 3.23 6.89 6.08
C TRP A 84 2.06 7.22 5.14
N GLY A 85 1.91 8.49 4.79
CA GLY A 85 0.90 8.92 3.80
C GLY A 85 1.28 8.53 2.37
N THR A 86 2.57 8.55 2.02
CA THR A 86 3.06 8.04 0.73
C THR A 86 2.60 6.59 0.52
N LEU A 87 2.72 5.72 1.55
CA LEU A 87 2.25 4.33 1.47
C LEU A 87 0.74 4.24 1.24
N CYS A 88 -0.06 5.04 1.96
CA CYS A 88 -1.52 5.07 1.73
C CYS A 88 -1.87 5.49 0.29
N CYS A 89 -1.16 6.48 -0.27
CA CYS A 89 -1.38 6.93 -1.65
C CYS A 89 -1.01 5.84 -2.67
N LEU A 90 0.07 5.08 -2.43
CA LEU A 90 0.46 3.96 -3.29
C LEU A 90 -0.58 2.83 -3.26
N LEU A 91 -1.18 2.55 -2.10
CA LEU A 91 -2.26 1.57 -1.99
C LEU A 91 -3.55 2.04 -2.68
N ASN A 92 -3.85 3.34 -2.69
CA ASN A 92 -4.95 3.88 -3.50
C ASN A 92 -4.70 3.65 -5.00
N GLU A 93 -3.47 3.89 -5.48
CA GLU A 93 -3.10 3.59 -6.86
C GLU A 93 -3.26 2.10 -7.17
N ASP A 94 -2.78 1.23 -6.27
CA ASP A 94 -2.90 -0.23 -6.44
C ASP A 94 -4.36 -0.70 -6.45
N TYR A 95 -5.20 -0.10 -5.63
CA TYR A 95 -6.64 -0.40 -5.62
C TYR A 95 -7.30 -0.03 -6.96
N HIS A 96 -6.98 1.15 -7.49
CA HIS A 96 -7.49 1.56 -8.81
C HIS A 96 -6.94 0.69 -9.95
N ASP A 97 -5.63 0.35 -9.91
CA ASP A 97 -5.02 -0.55 -10.87
C ASP A 97 -5.68 -1.93 -10.86
N LEU A 98 -5.96 -2.47 -9.65
CA LEU A 98 -6.64 -3.75 -9.46
C LEU A 98 -8.06 -3.71 -10.04
N LEU A 99 -8.87 -2.69 -9.67
CA LEU A 99 -10.25 -2.57 -10.15
C LEU A 99 -10.35 -2.42 -11.67
N ASN A 100 -9.43 -1.69 -12.27
CA ASN A 100 -9.39 -1.44 -13.72
C ASN A 100 -8.57 -2.48 -14.48
N ARG A 101 -7.97 -3.46 -13.77
CA ARG A 101 -7.06 -4.46 -14.36
C ARG A 101 -5.98 -3.81 -15.21
N ASN A 102 -5.39 -2.75 -14.69
CA ASN A 102 -4.43 -1.91 -15.39
C ASN A 102 -3.08 -2.60 -15.51
N VAL A 103 -2.89 -3.36 -16.60
CA VAL A 103 -1.63 -4.06 -16.89
C VAL A 103 -0.65 -3.08 -17.53
N GLN A 104 0.40 -2.77 -16.81
CA GLN A 104 1.47 -1.87 -17.25
C GLN A 104 2.66 -2.67 -17.80
N LYS A 105 3.28 -2.16 -18.87
CA LYS A 105 4.50 -2.73 -19.49
C LYS A 105 5.49 -1.61 -19.75
N PRO A 106 6.11 -1.06 -18.68
CA PRO A 106 7.06 0.02 -18.81
C PRO A 106 8.39 -0.47 -19.40
N ASP A 107 9.17 0.44 -19.97
CA ASP A 107 10.55 0.17 -20.41
C ASP A 107 11.46 -0.17 -19.23
N SER A 108 11.18 0.39 -18.04
CA SER A 108 11.82 0.05 -16.77
C SER A 108 10.82 0.06 -15.64
N CYS A 109 10.69 -1.08 -14.95
CA CYS A 109 9.84 -1.21 -13.78
C CYS A 109 10.38 -0.42 -12.58
N ALA A 110 11.70 -0.33 -12.43
CA ALA A 110 12.32 0.46 -11.38
C ALA A 110 12.05 1.96 -11.57
N GLN A 111 12.17 2.50 -12.80
CA GLN A 111 11.84 3.90 -13.05
C GLN A 111 10.35 4.19 -12.80
N LEU A 112 9.45 3.31 -13.23
CA LEU A 112 8.02 3.42 -12.91
C LEU A 112 7.79 3.49 -11.41
N LEU A 113 8.47 2.62 -10.63
CA LEU A 113 8.35 2.60 -9.18
C LEU A 113 8.87 3.90 -8.55
N PHE A 114 10.00 4.43 -9.04
CA PHE A 114 10.55 5.70 -8.56
C PHE A 114 9.60 6.88 -8.81
N ASP A 115 9.00 6.92 -9.99
CA ASP A 115 8.01 7.95 -10.34
C ASP A 115 6.74 7.83 -9.48
N ARG A 116 6.33 6.61 -9.14
CA ARG A 116 5.21 6.37 -8.22
C ARG A 116 5.51 6.89 -6.81
N TYR A 117 6.70 6.61 -6.25
CA TYR A 117 7.09 7.14 -4.94
C TYR A 117 7.10 8.67 -4.92
N ASP A 118 7.70 9.30 -5.92
CA ASP A 118 7.76 10.75 -5.98
C ASP A 118 6.36 11.37 -6.14
N ARG A 119 5.50 10.78 -6.99
CA ARG A 119 4.13 11.24 -7.18
C ARG A 119 3.29 11.09 -5.90
N ALA A 120 3.33 9.93 -5.26
CA ALA A 120 2.63 9.67 -4.02
C ALA A 120 3.14 10.57 -2.88
N GLY A 121 4.45 10.77 -2.79
CA GLY A 121 5.06 11.69 -1.85
C GLY A 121 4.61 13.15 -2.04
N GLN A 122 4.47 13.60 -3.28
CA GLN A 122 3.97 14.96 -3.58
C GLN A 122 2.55 15.18 -3.06
N ILE A 123 1.69 14.17 -3.07
CA ILE A 123 0.32 14.27 -2.52
C ILE A 123 0.35 14.63 -1.03
N VAL A 124 1.34 14.12 -0.29
CA VAL A 124 1.53 14.40 1.14
C VAL A 124 2.52 15.53 1.41
N GLY A 125 2.89 16.30 0.39
CA GLY A 125 3.75 17.49 0.52
C GLY A 125 5.25 17.18 0.56
N ILE A 126 5.70 15.98 0.21
CA ILE A 126 7.13 15.66 0.06
C ILE A 126 7.58 16.06 -1.35
N ALA A 127 8.65 16.80 -1.46
CA ALA A 127 9.24 17.11 -2.76
C ALA A 127 9.82 15.83 -3.41
N PRO A 128 9.83 15.72 -4.75
CA PRO A 128 10.45 14.58 -5.43
C PRO A 128 11.88 14.35 -4.93
N ARG A 129 12.18 13.13 -4.56
CA ARG A 129 13.52 12.73 -4.06
C ARG A 129 14.29 11.91 -5.10
N LEU A 130 13.64 10.90 -5.65
CA LEU A 130 14.23 10.00 -6.64
C LEU A 130 14.43 10.70 -8.00
N GLY A 131 13.46 11.53 -8.40
CA GLY A 131 13.57 12.35 -9.62
C GLY A 131 14.60 13.47 -9.53
N LYS A 132 15.07 13.83 -8.32
CA LYS A 132 16.12 14.82 -8.10
C LYS A 132 17.53 14.23 -7.99
N LEU A 133 17.66 12.91 -7.98
CA LEU A 133 18.97 12.28 -8.03
C LEU A 133 19.70 12.65 -9.32
N PRO A 134 21.03 12.78 -9.29
CA PRO A 134 21.81 12.89 -10.54
C PRO A 134 21.45 11.75 -11.49
N GLU A 135 21.28 12.04 -12.78
CA GLU A 135 20.83 11.09 -13.78
C GLU A 135 21.63 9.78 -13.77
N GLU A 136 22.95 9.88 -13.67
CA GLU A 136 23.86 8.73 -13.57
C GLU A 136 23.56 7.83 -12.35
N ILE A 137 23.27 8.45 -11.20
CA ILE A 137 22.95 7.72 -9.97
C ILE A 137 21.58 7.06 -10.11
N ARG A 138 20.57 7.81 -10.59
CA ARG A 138 19.22 7.29 -10.79
C ARG A 138 19.23 6.12 -11.76
N LYS A 139 19.99 6.20 -12.86
CA LYS A 139 20.13 5.13 -13.85
C LYS A 139 20.75 3.87 -13.22
N LYS A 140 21.89 4.01 -12.54
CA LYS A 140 22.55 2.90 -11.85
C LYS A 140 21.65 2.25 -10.79
N LEU A 141 20.93 3.07 -10.03
CA LEU A 141 19.97 2.60 -9.04
C LEU A 141 18.85 1.77 -9.71
N ALA A 142 18.29 2.26 -10.81
CA ALA A 142 17.26 1.55 -11.56
C ALA A 142 17.80 0.22 -12.12
N GLU A 143 18.98 0.20 -12.70
CA GLU A 143 19.61 -1.03 -13.21
C GLU A 143 19.75 -2.09 -12.11
N LYS A 144 20.15 -1.69 -10.89
CA LYS A 144 20.31 -2.60 -9.76
C LYS A 144 18.99 -3.17 -9.23
N LEU A 145 17.92 -2.39 -9.29
CA LEU A 145 16.63 -2.74 -8.71
C LEU A 145 15.62 -3.25 -9.75
N GLU A 146 15.96 -3.26 -11.03
CA GLU A 146 15.03 -3.60 -12.12
C GLU A 146 14.39 -4.98 -11.93
N ALA A 147 15.18 -6.00 -11.59
CA ALA A 147 14.66 -7.35 -11.44
C ALA A 147 13.66 -7.47 -10.27
N GLU A 148 13.93 -6.81 -9.14
CA GLU A 148 13.03 -6.80 -7.98
C GLU A 148 11.76 -6.00 -8.28
N ALA A 149 11.88 -4.83 -8.92
CA ALA A 149 10.75 -4.01 -9.31
C ALA A 149 9.86 -4.70 -10.36
N ALA A 150 10.47 -5.40 -11.32
CA ALA A 150 9.74 -6.18 -12.32
C ALA A 150 8.99 -7.36 -11.69
N ALA A 151 9.61 -8.06 -10.74
CA ALA A 151 8.97 -9.14 -10.01
C ALA A 151 7.77 -8.62 -9.19
N MET A 152 7.93 -7.51 -8.49
CA MET A 152 6.86 -6.85 -7.71
C MET A 152 5.68 -6.43 -8.62
N LEU A 153 5.96 -5.80 -9.75
CA LEU A 153 4.93 -5.39 -10.70
C LEU A 153 4.20 -6.61 -11.29
N LYS A 154 4.95 -7.66 -11.65
CA LYS A 154 4.39 -8.89 -12.20
C LYS A 154 3.49 -9.59 -11.18
N GLU A 155 3.93 -9.78 -9.94
CA GLU A 155 3.16 -10.40 -8.88
C GLU A 155 1.83 -9.66 -8.65
N LYS A 156 1.88 -8.33 -8.60
CA LYS A 156 0.69 -7.49 -8.48
C LYS A 156 -0.28 -7.72 -9.65
N GLN A 157 0.20 -7.74 -10.89
CA GLN A 157 -0.64 -7.89 -12.08
C GLN A 157 -1.16 -9.32 -12.27
N ASP A 158 -0.38 -10.32 -11.90
CA ASP A 158 -0.80 -11.73 -11.92
C ASP A 158 -1.95 -12.00 -10.92
N ALA A 159 -2.06 -11.18 -9.88
CA ALA A 159 -3.15 -11.27 -8.89
C ALA A 159 -4.47 -10.62 -9.35
N TYR A 160 -4.52 -9.98 -10.51
CA TYR A 160 -5.75 -9.36 -10.99
C TYR A 160 -6.80 -10.42 -11.34
N PRO A 161 -7.99 -10.38 -10.73
CA PRO A 161 -8.99 -11.41 -10.93
C PRO A 161 -9.73 -11.22 -12.25
N ASP A 162 -10.32 -12.30 -12.76
CA ASP A 162 -11.23 -12.22 -13.92
C ASP A 162 -12.58 -11.59 -13.55
N SER A 163 -13.03 -11.79 -12.32
CA SER A 163 -14.24 -11.19 -11.74
C SER A 163 -14.03 -10.89 -10.27
N PHE A 164 -14.73 -9.88 -9.77
CA PHE A 164 -14.80 -9.54 -8.34
C PHE A 164 -15.97 -10.21 -7.61
N ASP A 165 -16.77 -11.03 -8.32
CA ASP A 165 -17.91 -11.72 -7.71
C ASP A 165 -17.44 -12.71 -6.64
N GLY A 166 -17.97 -12.53 -5.43
CA GLY A 166 -17.62 -13.38 -4.29
C GLY A 166 -16.22 -13.18 -3.74
N LYS A 167 -15.50 -12.13 -4.15
CA LYS A 167 -14.17 -11.78 -3.67
C LYS A 167 -14.21 -10.63 -2.67
N THR A 168 -13.21 -10.60 -1.79
CA THR A 168 -12.98 -9.51 -0.84
C THR A 168 -11.57 -8.98 -1.01
N ILE A 169 -11.42 -7.68 -1.24
CA ILE A 169 -10.12 -7.02 -1.27
C ILE A 169 -9.72 -6.70 0.17
N ILE A 170 -8.62 -7.26 0.64
CA ILE A 170 -8.05 -6.98 1.94
C ILE A 170 -6.90 -6.01 1.75
N ILE A 171 -7.02 -4.83 2.35
CA ILE A 171 -5.99 -3.80 2.31
C ILE A 171 -5.31 -3.77 3.67
N GLU A 172 -4.02 -4.12 3.72
CA GLU A 172 -3.19 -4.00 4.91
C GLU A 172 -2.29 -2.76 4.81
N CYS A 173 -2.38 -1.88 5.79
CA CYS A 173 -1.57 -0.68 5.87
C CYS A 173 -1.24 -0.34 7.33
N ALA A 174 0.03 -0.03 7.59
CA ALA A 174 0.39 0.59 8.85
C ALA A 174 -0.06 2.06 8.85
N ARG A 175 -0.51 2.56 9.99
CA ARG A 175 -0.88 3.97 10.17
C ARG A 175 0.20 4.72 10.90
N GLY A 176 0.35 5.99 10.56
CA GLY A 176 1.29 6.90 11.18
C GLY A 176 0.94 8.35 10.94
N GLY A 177 1.86 9.23 11.25
CA GLY A 177 1.71 10.67 11.08
C GLY A 177 3.07 11.36 10.96
N PRO A 178 3.13 12.69 10.97
CA PRO A 178 4.37 13.45 10.85
C PRO A 178 5.43 13.05 11.89
N ASP A 179 4.97 12.71 13.10
CA ASP A 179 5.82 12.26 14.21
C ASP A 179 6.00 10.74 14.26
N GLY A 180 5.71 10.05 13.15
CA GLY A 180 5.80 8.61 13.02
C GLY A 180 4.56 7.85 13.51
N ALA A 181 4.73 6.56 13.79
CA ALA A 181 3.67 5.69 14.30
C ALA A 181 3.67 5.56 15.82
N SER A 182 4.32 6.47 16.53
CA SER A 182 4.45 6.42 17.97
C SER A 182 3.12 6.68 18.70
N MET A 183 3.01 6.11 19.88
CA MET A 183 1.96 6.36 20.85
C MET A 183 2.17 7.72 21.56
N PRO A 184 1.14 8.35 22.12
CA PRO A 184 -0.19 7.82 22.42
C PRO A 184 -1.18 7.91 21.27
N LEU A 185 -2.13 6.99 21.25
CA LEU A 185 -3.26 6.93 20.31
C LEU A 185 -4.27 8.09 20.50
N THR A 186 -3.99 9.01 21.37
CA THR A 186 -4.92 10.06 21.82
C THR A 186 -4.81 11.37 21.04
N GLY A 187 -3.77 11.55 20.22
CA GLY A 187 -3.61 12.73 19.41
C GLY A 187 -4.32 12.59 18.07
N SER A 188 -5.09 13.58 17.67
CA SER A 188 -5.66 13.65 16.34
C SER A 188 -4.58 13.68 15.25
N ASP A 189 -3.42 14.20 15.57
CA ASP A 189 -2.35 14.48 14.62
C ASP A 189 -1.44 13.27 14.36
N GLY A 190 -1.33 12.34 15.32
CA GLY A 190 -0.50 11.13 15.19
C GLY A 190 -1.00 10.13 14.16
N TYR A 191 -2.22 10.29 13.64
CA TYR A 191 -2.87 9.35 12.73
C TYR A 191 -3.44 10.00 11.48
N GLN A 192 -2.94 11.16 11.09
CA GLN A 192 -3.44 11.83 9.89
C GLN A 192 -3.21 10.98 8.63
N TYR A 193 -2.18 10.13 8.60
CA TYR A 193 -1.91 9.16 7.53
C TYR A 193 -2.54 7.82 7.87
N SER A 194 -3.85 7.76 7.78
CA SER A 194 -4.70 6.63 8.12
C SER A 194 -5.98 6.65 7.24
N LEU A 195 -7.14 6.32 7.80
CA LEU A 195 -8.40 6.29 7.07
C LEU A 195 -8.66 7.50 6.14
N PRO A 196 -8.41 8.75 6.55
CA PRO A 196 -8.67 9.90 5.69
C PRO A 196 -7.84 9.95 4.40
N MET A 197 -6.75 9.17 4.32
CA MET A 197 -5.89 9.11 3.15
C MET A 197 -6.39 8.14 2.08
N PHE A 198 -7.30 7.23 2.44
CA PHE A 198 -7.86 6.29 1.47
C PHE A 198 -8.93 6.96 0.60
N CYS A 199 -8.99 6.55 -0.66
CA CYS A 199 -9.95 7.09 -1.61
C CYS A 199 -11.40 6.76 -1.19
N PRO A 200 -12.39 7.60 -1.58
CA PRO A 200 -13.79 7.39 -1.21
C PRO A 200 -14.31 6.00 -1.55
N GLU A 201 -13.90 5.44 -2.67
CA GLU A 201 -14.33 4.13 -3.14
C GLU A 201 -13.89 3.00 -2.18
N ILE A 202 -12.68 3.07 -1.62
CA ILE A 202 -12.21 2.13 -0.60
C ILE A 202 -13.09 2.27 0.66
N LEU A 203 -13.29 3.49 1.13
CA LEU A 203 -14.03 3.76 2.36
C LEU A 203 -15.51 3.36 2.22
N GLU A 204 -16.17 3.67 1.11
CA GLU A 204 -17.55 3.28 0.85
C GLU A 204 -17.72 1.76 0.80
N ASN A 205 -16.79 1.05 0.17
CA ASN A 205 -16.82 -0.40 0.06
C ASN A 205 -16.45 -1.11 1.37
N ALA A 206 -15.60 -0.52 2.20
CA ALA A 206 -15.26 -1.03 3.53
C ALA A 206 -16.39 -0.84 4.56
N HIS A 207 -17.22 0.18 4.43
CA HIS A 207 -18.35 0.44 5.32
C HIS A 207 -19.64 -0.34 4.95
N GLY A 208 -19.54 -1.30 4.04
CA GLY A 208 -20.66 -2.21 3.75
C GLY A 208 -21.87 -1.58 3.08
N GLY A 209 -21.68 -0.62 2.20
CA GLY A 209 -22.68 -0.21 1.19
C GLY A 209 -24.08 0.17 1.70
N GLN A 210 -24.27 0.52 2.95
CA GLN A 210 -25.52 1.09 3.43
C GLN A 210 -25.63 2.56 2.98
N ARG A 211 -25.97 2.77 1.73
CA ARG A 211 -26.66 4.02 1.39
C ARG A 211 -27.95 4.04 2.21
N ARG A 212 -27.99 4.84 3.26
CA ARG A 212 -29.27 5.29 3.79
C ARG A 212 -30.00 5.92 2.62
N LYS A 213 -31.06 5.26 2.16
CA LYS A 213 -32.10 5.93 1.39
C LYS A 213 -32.71 6.90 2.38
N ASP A 214 -32.24 8.15 2.35
CA ASP A 214 -32.92 9.23 3.03
C ASP A 214 -34.30 9.30 2.37
N HIS A 215 -35.30 8.99 3.18
CA HIS A 215 -36.69 9.16 2.82
C HIS A 215 -36.95 10.66 2.65
N GLN A 216 -37.30 11.04 1.43
CA GLN A 216 -38.09 12.25 1.17
C GLN A 216 -39.45 12.15 1.82
#